data_c1657d1ad1e97329ba4ddd69cb205fc4
#
_entry.id   c1657d1ad1e97329ba4ddd69cb205fc4
#
_cell.length_a   1.000
_cell.length_b   1.000
_cell.length_c   1.000
_cell.angle_alpha   90.00
_cell.angle_beta   90.00
_cell.angle_gamma   90.00
#
_symmetry.space_group_name_H-M   'P 1'
#
loop_
_entity.id
_entity.type
_entity.pdbx_description
1 polymer ?
#
loop_
_entity_poly.entity_id
_entity_poly.type
_entity_poly.pdbx_seq_one_letter_code
_entity_poly.pdbx_strand_id
1 'polypeptide(L)'
;MTTTLTLRLPDDWHIHLRDGAALATTVPHAARAFARVICMPNTVPPITTATQARAYRERILQALSDSKIADAEQLLARFNPRMVLYLTDQTSVQDIVTAANSGIVA
;
A
#
# COMPACT_ATOMS: atom_id res chain seq x y z
N MET A 1 -6.89 -17.20 33.84
CA MET A 1 -6.18 -15.89 33.94
C MET A 1 -5.84 -15.42 32.55
N THR A 2 -6.14 -14.20 32.24
CA THR A 2 -5.82 -13.60 30.93
C THR A 2 -4.66 -12.64 31.08
N THR A 3 -3.64 -12.81 30.23
CA THR A 3 -2.53 -11.87 30.13
C THR A 3 -2.75 -11.01 28.89
N THR A 4 -2.68 -9.71 29.05
CA THR A 4 -2.84 -8.74 27.98
C THR A 4 -1.51 -8.04 27.70
N LEU A 5 -1.13 -7.97 26.43
CA LEU A 5 -0.01 -7.21 25.96
C LEU A 5 -0.51 -6.12 25.02
N THR A 6 -0.21 -4.88 25.37
CA THR A 6 -0.59 -3.72 24.53
C THR A 6 0.62 -3.28 23.73
N LEU A 7 0.48 -3.25 22.42
CA LEU A 7 1.54 -2.85 21.49
C LEU A 7 1.02 -1.75 20.56
N ARG A 8 1.94 -0.94 20.06
CA ARG A 8 1.65 -0.08 18.92
C ARG A 8 1.35 -0.96 17.72
N LEU A 9 0.37 -0.58 16.90
CA LEU A 9 0.09 -1.29 15.66
C LEU A 9 1.34 -1.23 14.76
N PRO A 10 1.87 -2.38 14.32
CA PRO A 10 3.12 -2.41 13.57
C PRO A 10 2.97 -1.91 12.14
N ASP A 11 4.12 -1.59 11.54
CA ASP A 11 4.23 -1.29 10.11
C ASP A 11 4.93 -2.45 9.40
N ASP A 12 4.65 -2.62 8.11
CA ASP A 12 5.41 -3.53 7.25
C ASP A 12 6.11 -2.71 6.16
N TRP A 13 7.45 -2.64 6.24
CA TRP A 13 8.24 -1.80 5.35
C TRP A 13 8.57 -2.45 4.01
N HIS A 14 8.10 -3.66 3.72
CA HIS A 14 8.39 -4.36 2.46
C HIS A 14 7.32 -5.43 2.20
N ILE A 15 6.23 -5.04 1.56
CA ILE A 15 5.13 -5.97 1.30
C ILE A 15 4.83 -6.04 -0.20
N HIS A 16 4.56 -7.25 -0.68
CA HIS A 16 4.09 -7.49 -2.04
C HIS A 16 2.59 -7.77 -2.01
N LEU A 17 1.80 -6.75 -2.29
CA LEU A 17 0.34 -6.91 -2.34
C LEU A 17 -0.14 -7.49 -3.67
N ARG A 18 0.74 -7.55 -4.65
CA ARG A 18 0.43 -7.94 -6.03
C ARG A 18 -0.52 -6.91 -6.65
N ASP A 19 -1.31 -7.28 -7.63
CA ASP A 19 -2.26 -6.38 -8.29
C ASP A 19 -3.46 -7.17 -8.79
N GLY A 20 -4.45 -6.48 -9.35
CA GLY A 20 -5.64 -7.11 -9.91
C GLY A 20 -6.44 -7.88 -8.86
N ALA A 21 -6.91 -9.07 -9.24
CA ALA A 21 -7.79 -9.88 -8.40
C ALA A 21 -7.15 -10.31 -7.06
N ALA A 22 -5.82 -10.41 -7.00
CA ALA A 22 -5.11 -10.79 -5.77
C ALA A 22 -5.31 -9.78 -4.65
N LEU A 23 -5.57 -8.50 -4.97
CA LEU A 23 -5.78 -7.45 -3.97
C LEU A 23 -6.95 -7.74 -3.05
N ALA A 24 -7.97 -8.46 -3.53
CA ALA A 24 -9.12 -8.83 -2.70
C ALA A 24 -8.73 -9.71 -1.50
N THR A 25 -7.64 -10.44 -1.61
CA THR A 25 -7.11 -11.29 -0.53
C THR A 25 -5.99 -10.59 0.24
N THR A 26 -5.00 -10.03 -0.46
CA THR A 26 -3.79 -9.50 0.17
C THR A 26 -4.06 -8.25 0.99
N VAL A 27 -4.92 -7.35 0.51
CA VAL A 27 -5.13 -6.05 1.14
C VAL A 27 -5.86 -6.16 2.48
N PRO A 28 -6.98 -6.88 2.60
CA PRO A 28 -7.63 -7.02 3.91
C PRO A 28 -6.73 -7.66 4.96
N HIS A 29 -5.93 -8.67 4.59
CA HIS A 29 -4.98 -9.29 5.50
C HIS A 29 -3.91 -8.29 5.99
N ALA A 30 -3.34 -7.51 5.08
CA ALA A 30 -2.33 -6.50 5.42
C ALA A 30 -2.94 -5.41 6.32
N ALA A 31 -4.12 -4.91 5.98
CA ALA A 31 -4.78 -3.84 6.73
C ALA A 31 -5.14 -4.24 8.16
N ARG A 32 -5.44 -5.51 8.40
CA ARG A 32 -5.71 -6.00 9.75
C ARG A 32 -4.45 -6.07 10.61
N ALA A 33 -3.31 -6.38 9.99
CA ALA A 33 -2.07 -6.61 10.71
C ALA A 33 -1.23 -5.35 10.90
N PHE A 34 -1.33 -4.38 9.97
CA PHE A 34 -0.41 -3.24 9.91
C PHE A 34 -1.16 -1.91 9.75
N ALA A 35 -0.58 -0.84 10.33
CA ALA A 35 -1.07 0.52 10.14
C ALA A 35 -0.57 1.10 8.83
N ARG A 36 0.74 1.00 8.59
CA ARG A 36 1.39 1.47 7.37
C ARG A 36 2.11 0.31 6.71
N VAL A 37 2.09 0.30 5.39
CA VAL A 37 2.86 -0.67 4.61
C VAL A 37 3.62 0.07 3.53
N ILE A 38 4.80 -0.43 3.15
CA ILE A 38 5.51 0.02 1.97
C ILE A 38 5.30 -1.02 0.87
N CYS A 39 4.50 -0.64 -0.13
CA CYS A 39 4.08 -1.54 -1.20
C CYS A 39 5.15 -1.62 -2.28
N MET A 40 5.66 -2.81 -2.53
CA MET A 40 6.70 -3.00 -3.53
C MET A 40 6.15 -2.79 -4.94
N PRO A 41 6.95 -2.18 -5.84
CA PRO A 41 6.49 -1.71 -7.14
C PRO A 41 6.64 -2.73 -8.26
N ASN A 42 7.05 -3.96 -7.96
CA ASN A 42 7.35 -4.99 -8.97
C ASN A 42 6.10 -5.75 -9.43
N THR A 43 5.09 -4.99 -9.80
CA THR A 43 3.90 -5.50 -10.49
C THR A 43 4.17 -5.69 -11.99
N VAL A 44 3.20 -6.16 -12.77
CA VAL A 44 3.31 -6.31 -14.21
C VAL A 44 2.20 -5.50 -14.88
N PRO A 45 2.50 -4.36 -15.50
CA PRO A 45 3.80 -3.68 -15.58
C PRO A 45 4.23 -3.08 -14.25
N PRO A 46 5.53 -2.78 -14.05
CA PRO A 46 6.00 -2.20 -12.80
C PRO A 46 5.53 -0.76 -12.62
N ILE A 47 5.51 -0.31 -11.38
CA ILE A 47 5.14 1.06 -11.00
C ILE A 47 6.39 1.92 -11.13
N THR A 48 6.43 2.81 -12.12
CA THR A 48 7.63 3.60 -12.43
C THR A 48 7.45 5.11 -12.27
N THR A 49 6.21 5.58 -12.11
CA THR A 49 5.91 7.01 -11.97
C THR A 49 4.97 7.28 -10.80
N ALA A 50 4.95 8.52 -10.34
CA ALA A 50 4.02 8.95 -9.28
C ALA A 50 2.55 8.76 -9.69
N THR A 51 2.22 8.99 -10.95
CA THR A 51 0.86 8.78 -11.47
C THR A 51 0.45 7.31 -11.37
N GLN A 52 1.34 6.40 -11.75
CA GLN A 52 1.10 4.96 -11.63
C GLN A 52 1.01 4.54 -10.16
N ALA A 53 1.86 5.10 -9.30
CA ALA A 53 1.83 4.83 -7.87
C ALA A 53 0.49 5.27 -7.25
N ARG A 54 -0.01 6.43 -7.63
CA ARG A 54 -1.31 6.92 -7.16
C ARG A 54 -2.44 6.00 -7.61
N ALA A 55 -2.44 5.60 -8.86
CA ALA A 55 -3.45 4.68 -9.40
C ALA A 55 -3.41 3.32 -8.68
N TYR A 56 -2.21 2.80 -8.42
CA TYR A 56 -2.05 1.55 -7.67
C TYR A 56 -2.57 1.69 -6.23
N ARG A 57 -2.22 2.79 -5.57
CA ARG A 57 -2.71 3.07 -4.22
C ARG A 57 -4.24 3.12 -4.17
N GLU A 58 -4.86 3.75 -5.16
CA GLU A 58 -6.32 3.80 -5.27
C GLU A 58 -6.92 2.41 -5.44
N ARG A 59 -6.30 1.54 -6.25
CA ARG A 59 -6.75 0.14 -6.39
C ARG A 59 -6.64 -0.63 -5.09
N ILE A 60 -5.57 -0.41 -4.32
CA ILE A 60 -5.37 -1.04 -3.01
C ILE A 60 -6.47 -0.61 -2.04
N LEU A 61 -6.71 0.70 -1.93
CA LEU A 61 -7.74 1.21 -1.03
C LEU A 61 -9.14 0.81 -1.46
N GLN A 62 -9.39 0.77 -2.77
CA GLN A 62 -10.67 0.29 -3.31
C GLN A 62 -10.90 -1.19 -2.98
N ALA A 63 -9.87 -2.02 -3.07
CA ALA A 63 -9.99 -3.43 -2.69
C ALA A 63 -10.38 -3.60 -1.22
N LEU A 64 -9.87 -2.75 -0.34
CA LEU A 64 -10.27 -2.75 1.06
C LEU A 64 -11.72 -2.28 1.23
N SER A 65 -12.10 -1.21 0.52
CA SER A 65 -13.47 -0.69 0.53
C SER A 65 -14.48 -1.72 0.02
N ASP A 66 -14.12 -2.47 -1.01
CA ASP A 66 -14.98 -3.49 -1.62
C ASP A 66 -15.02 -4.79 -0.81
N SER A 67 -14.12 -4.95 0.15
CA SER A 67 -14.09 -6.15 0.97
C SER A 67 -15.36 -6.25 1.81
N LYS A 68 -15.82 -7.48 2.00
CA LYS A 68 -17.05 -7.75 2.78
C LYS A 68 -16.76 -8.00 4.26
N ILE A 69 -15.62 -7.52 4.74
CA ILE A 69 -15.26 -7.65 6.15
C ILE A 69 -15.99 -6.61 6.98
N ALA A 70 -16.41 -7.00 8.17
CA ALA A 70 -17.26 -6.15 9.01
C ALA A 70 -16.59 -4.85 9.46
N ASP A 71 -15.25 -4.85 9.59
CA ASP A 71 -14.47 -3.71 10.07
C ASP A 71 -13.77 -2.92 8.94
N ALA A 72 -14.24 -3.04 7.70
CA ALA A 72 -13.60 -2.39 6.54
C ALA A 72 -13.49 -0.86 6.71
N GLU A 73 -14.52 -0.20 7.23
CA GLU A 73 -14.48 1.26 7.44
C GLU A 73 -13.42 1.67 8.45
N GLN A 74 -13.29 0.95 9.56
CA GLN A 74 -12.29 1.21 10.58
C GLN A 74 -10.88 0.99 10.04
N LEU A 75 -10.68 -0.04 9.23
CA LEU A 75 -9.41 -0.32 8.60
C LEU A 75 -9.04 0.75 7.57
N LEU A 76 -9.99 1.20 6.75
CA LEU A 76 -9.77 2.30 5.79
C LEU A 76 -9.33 3.58 6.50
N ALA A 77 -9.88 3.88 7.66
CA ALA A 77 -9.55 5.09 8.41
C ALA A 77 -8.10 5.10 8.93
N ARG A 78 -7.47 3.94 9.09
CA ARG A 78 -6.13 3.81 9.68
C ARG A 78 -5.07 3.24 8.76
N PHE A 79 -5.46 2.52 7.70
CA PHE A 79 -4.51 1.85 6.81
C PHE A 79 -3.90 2.85 5.83
N ASN A 80 -2.57 2.94 5.82
CA ASN A 80 -1.84 3.86 4.95
C ASN A 80 -0.82 3.10 4.11
N PRO A 81 -1.18 2.71 2.89
CA PRO A 81 -0.21 2.13 1.96
C PRO A 81 0.69 3.24 1.40
N ARG A 82 1.99 3.13 1.69
CA ARG A 82 3.02 3.98 1.12
C ARG A 82 3.55 3.31 -0.13
N MET A 83 3.86 4.12 -1.13
CA MET A 83 4.21 3.61 -2.45
C MET A 83 5.70 3.71 -2.72
N VAL A 84 6.18 2.95 -3.71
CA VAL A 84 7.57 2.94 -4.16
C VAL A 84 7.58 2.98 -5.67
N LEU A 85 8.56 3.63 -6.25
CA LEU A 85 8.81 3.57 -7.69
C LEU A 85 9.86 2.52 -8.00
N TYR A 86 9.62 1.76 -9.06
CA TYR A 86 10.60 0.87 -9.63
C TYR A 86 11.57 1.71 -10.47
N LEU A 87 12.83 1.77 -10.05
CA LEU A 87 13.85 2.56 -10.74
C LEU A 87 14.31 1.82 -11.99
N THR A 88 14.29 2.52 -13.13
CA THR A 88 14.72 1.98 -14.41
C THR A 88 15.64 2.98 -15.13
N ASP A 89 16.23 2.56 -16.25
CA ASP A 89 17.04 3.45 -17.08
C ASP A 89 16.23 4.60 -17.69
N GLN A 90 14.90 4.48 -17.69
CA GLN A 90 13.99 5.51 -18.21
C GLN A 90 13.53 6.50 -17.13
N THR A 91 13.86 6.26 -15.87
CA THR A 91 13.46 7.15 -14.78
C THR A 91 14.21 8.48 -14.89
N SER A 92 13.46 9.56 -14.98
CA SER A 92 14.03 10.91 -15.06
C SER A 92 14.18 11.54 -13.67
N VAL A 93 14.99 12.61 -13.59
CA VAL A 93 15.07 13.44 -12.38
C VAL A 93 13.69 14.00 -12.03
N GLN A 94 12.91 14.42 -13.04
CA GLN A 94 11.58 14.95 -12.82
C GLN A 94 10.63 13.90 -12.23
N ASP A 95 10.75 12.63 -12.63
CA ASP A 95 9.96 11.54 -12.02
C ASP A 95 10.24 11.46 -10.51
N ILE A 96 11.48 11.58 -10.10
CA ILE A 96 11.88 11.53 -8.69
C ILE A 96 11.33 12.75 -7.93
N VAL A 97 11.45 13.94 -8.49
CA VAL A 97 10.94 15.18 -7.86
C VAL A 97 9.42 15.10 -7.70
N THR A 98 8.72 14.68 -8.74
CA THR A 98 7.25 14.51 -8.70
C THR A 98 6.85 13.49 -7.66
N ALA A 99 7.58 12.37 -7.57
CA ALA A 99 7.32 11.34 -6.57
C ALA A 99 7.53 11.88 -5.15
N ALA A 100 8.62 12.60 -4.91
CA ALA A 100 8.92 13.19 -3.60
C ALA A 100 7.82 14.18 -3.15
N ASN A 101 7.25 14.91 -4.09
CA ASN A 101 6.20 15.90 -3.82
C ASN A 101 4.79 15.29 -3.76
N SER A 102 4.63 14.03 -4.12
CA SER A 102 3.31 13.38 -4.18
C SER A 102 2.66 13.17 -2.81
N GLY A 103 3.45 13.08 -1.77
CA GLY A 103 2.99 12.74 -0.42
C GLY A 103 2.70 11.26 -0.19
N ILE A 104 2.76 10.42 -1.22
CA ILE A 104 2.42 8.99 -1.12
C ILE A 104 3.60 8.05 -1.38
N VAL A 105 4.66 8.53 -1.99
CA VAL A 105 5.87 7.73 -2.23
C VAL A 105 6.79 7.81 -1.02
N ALA A 106 7.24 6.64 -0.57
CA ALA A 106 8.13 6.51 0.57
C ALA A 106 9.57 6.86 0.21
#